data_1e822e379aeea1c582ebb95152ba1c3a
#
_entry.id   1e822e379aeea1c582ebb95152ba1c3a
#
_cell.length_a   1.000
_cell.length_b   1.000
_cell.length_c   1.000
_cell.angle_alpha   90.00
_cell.angle_beta   90.00
_cell.angle_gamma   90.00
#
_symmetry.space_group_name_H-M   'P 1'
#
loop_
_entity.id
_entity.type
_entity.pdbx_description
1 polymer ?
#
loop_
_entity_poly.entity_id
_entity_poly.type
_entity_poly.pdbx_seq_one_letter_code
_entity_poly.pdbx_strand_id
1 'polypeptide(L)'
;KQEVAEIAQLAEHHFVGVKCGIMDQYACMFGIEGHALKLDCRTLQYEHQKIILGDYQLVLIDSKVKHELTSTEYNKRREECERALSVLKKYDPALVTLRDVTQDHLTNFGKDLDPIAFKRCDYVIKENRRVNEACQALNANDLQLFGALIYQSHEGLAHDYEVSCGELNFLVDATRKSDHI
;
A
#
# COMPACT_ATOMS: atom_id res chain seq x y z
N LYS A 1 -17.50 15.28 -5.51
CA LYS A 1 -16.33 14.47 -5.85
C LYS A 1 -16.20 13.26 -4.91
N GLN A 2 -16.24 13.47 -3.59
CA GLN A 2 -16.10 12.37 -2.61
C GLN A 2 -17.18 11.31 -2.80
N GLU A 3 -18.45 11.69 -2.82
CA GLU A 3 -19.57 10.77 -3.07
C GLU A 3 -19.40 9.95 -4.35
N VAL A 4 -18.85 10.55 -5.41
CA VAL A 4 -18.60 9.84 -6.67
C VAL A 4 -17.53 8.77 -6.49
N ALA A 5 -16.44 9.06 -5.76
CA ALA A 5 -15.40 8.09 -5.45
C ALA A 5 -15.96 6.92 -4.59
N GLU A 6 -16.78 7.23 -3.60
CA GLU A 6 -17.43 6.23 -2.74
C GLU A 6 -18.42 5.35 -3.53
N ILE A 7 -19.23 5.93 -4.43
CA ILE A 7 -20.13 5.18 -5.30
C ILE A 7 -19.34 4.26 -6.25
N ALA A 8 -18.24 4.76 -6.83
CA ALA A 8 -17.40 3.97 -7.70
C ALA A 8 -16.76 2.78 -6.96
N GLN A 9 -16.28 2.97 -5.71
CA GLN A 9 -15.80 1.88 -4.88
C GLN A 9 -16.90 0.86 -4.56
N LEU A 10 -18.11 1.33 -4.22
CA LEU A 10 -19.25 0.45 -3.96
C LEU A 10 -19.63 -0.37 -5.21
N ALA A 11 -19.51 0.19 -6.41
CA ALA A 11 -19.72 -0.54 -7.65
C ALA A 11 -18.73 -1.70 -7.80
N GLU A 12 -17.44 -1.48 -7.53
CA GLU A 12 -16.43 -2.55 -7.50
C GLU A 12 -16.80 -3.65 -6.50
N HIS A 13 -17.24 -3.27 -5.30
CA HIS A 13 -17.61 -4.22 -4.26
C HIS A 13 -18.84 -5.06 -4.61
N HIS A 14 -19.87 -4.44 -5.19
CA HIS A 14 -21.17 -5.10 -5.40
C HIS A 14 -21.32 -5.78 -6.77
N PHE A 15 -20.73 -5.24 -7.83
CA PHE A 15 -20.85 -5.79 -9.17
C PHE A 15 -19.67 -6.65 -9.58
N VAL A 16 -18.44 -6.25 -9.20
CA VAL A 16 -17.22 -7.00 -9.54
C VAL A 16 -16.85 -8.00 -8.45
N GLY A 17 -17.27 -7.77 -7.20
CA GLY A 17 -16.98 -8.61 -6.06
C GLY A 17 -15.57 -8.43 -5.48
N VAL A 18 -14.86 -7.37 -5.89
CA VAL A 18 -13.53 -7.02 -5.40
C VAL A 18 -13.66 -6.05 -4.24
N LYS A 19 -13.26 -6.44 -3.03
CA LYS A 19 -13.26 -5.57 -1.84
C LYS A 19 -12.08 -4.61 -1.83
N CYS A 20 -11.88 -3.85 -2.93
CA CYS A 20 -10.77 -2.91 -3.10
C CYS A 20 -10.82 -1.74 -2.10
N GLY A 21 -9.67 -1.11 -1.87
CA GLY A 21 -9.58 0.19 -1.20
C GLY A 21 -10.13 1.31 -2.09
N ILE A 22 -10.15 2.55 -1.56
CA ILE A 22 -10.70 3.73 -2.25
C ILE A 22 -9.62 4.56 -2.98
N MET A 23 -8.37 4.08 -2.98
CA MET A 23 -7.21 4.83 -3.44
C MET A 23 -7.34 5.29 -4.90
N ASP A 24 -7.70 4.38 -5.80
CA ASP A 24 -7.75 4.65 -7.24
C ASP A 24 -8.84 5.67 -7.57
N GLN A 25 -10.01 5.53 -6.95
CA GLN A 25 -11.12 6.46 -7.13
C GLN A 25 -10.77 7.86 -6.61
N TYR A 26 -10.03 7.93 -5.47
CA TYR A 26 -9.56 9.22 -4.95
C TYR A 26 -8.46 9.83 -5.83
N ALA A 27 -7.52 9.03 -6.33
CA ALA A 27 -6.49 9.51 -7.25
C ALA A 27 -7.10 10.12 -8.51
N CYS A 28 -8.12 9.46 -9.10
CA CYS A 28 -8.84 9.97 -10.26
C CYS A 28 -9.61 11.28 -9.98
N MET A 29 -10.21 11.41 -8.80
CA MET A 29 -11.08 12.55 -8.49
C MET A 29 -10.32 13.76 -7.93
N PHE A 30 -9.21 13.55 -7.25
CA PHE A 30 -8.50 14.58 -6.48
C PHE A 30 -7.03 14.75 -6.88
N GLY A 31 -6.49 13.92 -7.77
CA GLY A 31 -5.14 14.08 -8.30
C GLY A 31 -4.97 15.43 -8.99
N ILE A 32 -3.81 16.04 -8.81
CA ILE A 32 -3.39 17.27 -9.51
C ILE A 32 -1.99 17.12 -10.06
N GLU A 33 -1.71 17.82 -11.13
CA GLU A 33 -0.39 17.77 -11.80
C GLU A 33 0.75 18.14 -10.83
N GLY A 34 1.86 17.43 -10.95
CA GLY A 34 3.06 17.67 -10.15
C GLY A 34 2.97 17.32 -8.68
N HIS A 35 1.92 16.57 -8.26
CA HIS A 35 1.74 16.18 -6.88
C HIS A 35 1.37 14.71 -6.74
N ALA A 36 1.87 14.08 -5.67
CA ALA A 36 1.31 12.84 -5.15
C ALA A 36 0.16 13.14 -4.19
N LEU A 37 -0.79 12.22 -4.09
CA LEU A 37 -1.91 12.30 -3.17
C LEU A 37 -1.65 11.40 -1.97
N LYS A 38 -1.46 11.97 -0.77
CA LYS A 38 -1.47 11.24 0.48
C LYS A 38 -2.91 11.15 0.97
N LEU A 39 -3.46 9.95 1.03
CA LEU A 39 -4.83 9.68 1.45
C LEU A 39 -4.86 8.93 2.79
N ASP A 40 -5.60 9.46 3.75
CA ASP A 40 -6.03 8.71 4.92
C ASP A 40 -7.31 7.94 4.59
N CYS A 41 -7.18 6.63 4.33
CA CYS A 41 -8.31 5.78 3.95
C CYS A 41 -9.37 5.57 5.05
N ARG A 42 -9.11 6.01 6.31
CA ARG A 42 -10.09 5.94 7.41
C ARG A 42 -10.96 7.19 7.46
N THR A 43 -10.32 8.36 7.40
CA THR A 43 -11.00 9.66 7.54
C THR A 43 -11.39 10.27 6.19
N LEU A 44 -10.85 9.72 5.10
CA LEU A 44 -10.94 10.21 3.73
C LEU A 44 -10.35 11.63 3.55
N GLN A 45 -9.56 12.08 4.53
CA GLN A 45 -8.77 13.30 4.41
C GLN A 45 -7.56 13.03 3.52
N TYR A 46 -7.20 14.03 2.74
CA TYR A 46 -6.06 13.92 1.83
C TYR A 46 -5.22 15.18 1.81
N GLU A 47 -3.97 15.02 1.43
CA GLU A 47 -2.99 16.09 1.26
C GLU A 47 -2.27 15.91 -0.06
N HIS A 48 -1.96 17.02 -0.74
CA HIS A 48 -1.12 16.99 -1.92
C HIS A 48 0.35 17.18 -1.53
N GLN A 49 1.17 16.22 -1.87
CA GLN A 49 2.62 16.25 -1.68
C GLN A 49 3.28 16.67 -3.00
N LYS A 50 3.91 17.83 -3.03
CA LYS A 50 4.56 18.34 -4.25
C LYS A 50 5.70 17.40 -4.68
N ILE A 51 5.76 17.10 -5.97
CA ILE A 51 6.86 16.33 -6.57
C ILE A 51 7.69 17.30 -7.43
N ILE A 52 8.95 17.49 -7.06
CA ILE A 52 9.89 18.30 -7.82
C ILE A 52 10.94 17.35 -8.41
N LEU A 53 10.76 16.96 -9.66
CA LEU A 53 11.60 15.95 -10.29
C LEU A 53 12.99 16.46 -10.71
N GLY A 54 13.16 17.79 -10.92
CA GLY A 54 14.42 18.31 -11.47
C GLY A 54 14.76 17.64 -12.81
N ASP A 55 15.90 16.97 -12.87
CA ASP A 55 16.37 16.25 -14.06
C ASP A 55 15.80 14.81 -14.16
N TYR A 56 15.00 14.38 -13.19
CA TYR A 56 14.37 13.05 -13.21
C TYR A 56 13.05 13.05 -13.99
N GLN A 57 12.65 11.88 -14.43
CA GLN A 57 11.37 11.66 -15.11
C GLN A 57 10.63 10.46 -14.49
N LEU A 58 9.30 10.53 -14.47
CA LEU A 58 8.46 9.39 -14.14
C LEU A 58 8.26 8.55 -15.40
N VAL A 59 8.57 7.26 -15.30
CA VAL A 59 8.41 6.30 -16.39
C VAL A 59 7.40 5.24 -15.98
N LEU A 60 6.42 4.99 -16.84
CA LEU A 60 5.47 3.88 -16.69
C LEU A 60 5.86 2.75 -17.63
N ILE A 61 6.06 1.56 -17.08
CA ILE A 61 6.40 0.37 -17.84
C ILE A 61 5.21 -0.60 -17.75
N ASP A 62 4.60 -0.89 -18.88
CA ASP A 62 3.51 -1.88 -18.96
C ASP A 62 4.11 -3.30 -18.92
N SER A 63 3.85 -4.02 -17.84
CA SER A 63 4.32 -5.39 -17.63
C SER A 63 3.64 -6.43 -18.55
N LYS A 64 2.55 -6.05 -19.23
CA LYS A 64 1.68 -6.94 -20.03
C LYS A 64 1.09 -8.12 -19.26
N VAL A 65 1.19 -8.13 -17.95
CA VAL A 65 0.58 -9.16 -17.11
C VAL A 65 -0.93 -8.92 -17.03
N LYS A 66 -1.70 -9.94 -17.40
CA LYS A 66 -3.16 -9.90 -17.24
C LYS A 66 -3.53 -10.35 -15.83
N HIS A 67 -4.31 -9.54 -15.14
CA HIS A 67 -4.83 -9.85 -13.81
C HIS A 67 -6.13 -10.68 -13.90
N GLU A 68 -6.04 -11.94 -14.28
CA GLU A 68 -7.23 -12.80 -14.44
C GLU A 68 -7.82 -13.30 -13.10
N LEU A 69 -7.08 -13.17 -11.98
CA LEU A 69 -7.46 -13.72 -10.67
C LEU A 69 -7.43 -12.70 -9.53
N THR A 70 -7.42 -11.40 -9.84
CA THR A 70 -7.23 -10.31 -8.86
C THR A 70 -8.24 -10.29 -7.73
N SER A 71 -9.52 -10.62 -7.99
CA SER A 71 -10.55 -10.59 -6.96
C SER A 71 -10.31 -11.59 -5.83
N THR A 72 -9.88 -12.81 -6.16
CA THR A 72 -9.68 -13.89 -5.19
C THR A 72 -8.46 -13.65 -4.30
N GLU A 73 -7.31 -13.29 -4.89
CA GLU A 73 -6.09 -13.05 -4.12
C GLU A 73 -6.19 -11.77 -3.27
N TYR A 74 -6.81 -10.72 -3.79
CA TYR A 74 -7.04 -9.50 -3.03
C TYR A 74 -7.93 -9.76 -1.81
N ASN A 75 -9.04 -10.46 -2.00
CA ASN A 75 -9.94 -10.82 -0.90
C ASN A 75 -9.24 -11.71 0.13
N LYS A 76 -8.42 -12.67 -0.32
CA LYS A 76 -7.61 -13.51 0.55
C LYS A 76 -6.63 -12.72 1.42
N ARG A 77 -5.91 -11.75 0.85
CA ARG A 77 -5.03 -10.86 1.63
C ARG A 77 -5.79 -10.07 2.68
N ARG A 78 -6.98 -9.60 2.34
CA ARG A 78 -7.85 -8.91 3.30
C ARG A 78 -8.27 -9.82 4.44
N GLU A 79 -8.68 -11.05 4.15
CA GLU A 79 -9.04 -12.05 5.17
C GLU A 79 -7.84 -12.39 6.09
N GLU A 80 -6.63 -12.49 5.52
CA GLU A 80 -5.40 -12.71 6.29
C GLU A 80 -5.13 -11.57 7.27
N CYS A 81 -5.33 -10.32 6.85
CA CYS A 81 -5.24 -9.14 7.70
C CYS A 81 -6.34 -9.10 8.78
N GLU A 82 -7.56 -9.46 8.43
CA GLU A 82 -8.69 -9.50 9.37
C GLU A 82 -8.50 -10.59 10.45
N ARG A 83 -7.89 -11.72 10.08
CA ARG A 83 -7.51 -12.75 11.07
C ARG A 83 -6.48 -12.22 12.07
N ALA A 84 -5.41 -11.54 11.60
CA ALA A 84 -4.43 -10.94 12.48
C ALA A 84 -5.09 -9.97 13.48
N LEU A 85 -5.93 -9.07 12.97
CA LEU A 85 -6.66 -8.11 13.79
C LEU A 85 -7.56 -8.81 14.82
N SER A 86 -8.27 -9.86 14.43
CA SER A 86 -9.18 -10.59 15.33
C SER A 86 -8.46 -11.24 16.51
N VAL A 87 -7.24 -11.72 16.31
CA VAL A 87 -6.42 -12.28 17.38
C VAL A 87 -5.91 -11.16 18.30
N LEU A 88 -5.37 -10.08 17.74
CA LEU A 88 -4.81 -8.97 18.52
C LEU A 88 -5.88 -8.24 19.35
N LYS A 89 -7.12 -8.16 18.87
CA LYS A 89 -8.27 -7.62 19.62
C LYS A 89 -8.58 -8.34 20.93
N LYS A 90 -8.14 -9.57 21.09
CA LYS A 90 -8.30 -10.30 22.35
C LYS A 90 -7.42 -9.71 23.46
N TYR A 91 -6.33 -9.06 23.09
CA TYR A 91 -5.36 -8.44 24.01
C TYR A 91 -5.60 -6.94 24.15
N ASP A 92 -6.01 -6.29 23.06
CA ASP A 92 -6.41 -4.89 23.06
C ASP A 92 -7.73 -4.69 22.30
N PRO A 93 -8.86 -4.66 23.01
CA PRO A 93 -10.19 -4.46 22.41
C PRO A 93 -10.37 -3.09 21.73
N ALA A 94 -9.51 -2.11 21.99
CA ALA A 94 -9.58 -0.79 21.37
C ALA A 94 -9.13 -0.79 19.91
N LEU A 95 -8.43 -1.83 19.46
CA LEU A 95 -8.02 -1.95 18.06
C LEU A 95 -9.25 -2.06 17.15
N VAL A 96 -9.37 -1.17 16.17
CA VAL A 96 -10.47 -1.18 15.18
C VAL A 96 -9.99 -1.77 13.85
N THR A 97 -8.82 -1.36 13.40
CA THR A 97 -8.19 -1.80 12.15
C THR A 97 -6.71 -2.11 12.37
N LEU A 98 -6.03 -2.74 11.38
CA LEU A 98 -4.56 -2.95 11.44
C LEU A 98 -3.77 -1.65 11.54
N ARG A 99 -4.34 -0.51 11.21
CA ARG A 99 -3.70 0.80 11.39
C ARG A 99 -3.49 1.16 12.87
N ASP A 100 -4.29 0.60 13.77
CA ASP A 100 -4.17 0.82 15.22
C ASP A 100 -3.10 -0.07 15.84
N VAL A 101 -2.70 -1.12 15.10
CA VAL A 101 -1.69 -2.07 15.57
C VAL A 101 -0.31 -1.44 15.46
N THR A 102 0.44 -1.51 16.56
CA THR A 102 1.83 -1.04 16.65
C THR A 102 2.82 -2.20 16.65
N GLN A 103 4.11 -1.91 16.50
CA GLN A 103 5.15 -2.90 16.63
C GLN A 103 5.18 -3.56 18.01
N ASP A 104 4.78 -2.84 19.07
CA ASP A 104 4.69 -3.39 20.42
C ASP A 104 3.61 -4.47 20.53
N HIS A 105 2.48 -4.31 19.84
CA HIS A 105 1.47 -5.37 19.78
C HIS A 105 2.03 -6.65 19.16
N LEU A 106 2.80 -6.55 18.08
CA LEU A 106 3.44 -7.72 17.46
C LEU A 106 4.54 -8.31 18.33
N THR A 107 5.33 -7.49 19.01
CA THR A 107 6.38 -7.96 19.91
C THR A 107 5.80 -8.76 21.07
N ASN A 108 4.69 -8.28 21.65
CA ASN A 108 4.10 -8.88 22.85
C ASN A 108 3.17 -10.07 22.51
N PHE A 109 2.41 -9.97 21.42
CA PHE A 109 1.30 -10.90 21.12
C PHE A 109 1.42 -11.58 19.74
N GLY A 110 2.43 -11.22 18.94
CA GLY A 110 2.61 -11.75 17.58
C GLY A 110 2.81 -13.26 17.53
N LYS A 111 3.31 -13.89 18.62
CA LYS A 111 3.46 -15.35 18.75
C LYS A 111 2.13 -16.12 18.65
N ASP A 112 1.01 -15.45 18.93
CA ASP A 112 -0.33 -16.06 18.89
C ASP A 112 -1.00 -15.91 17.52
N LEU A 113 -0.33 -15.21 16.57
CA LEU A 113 -0.72 -15.15 15.18
C LEU A 113 -0.19 -16.36 14.42
N ASP A 114 -0.95 -16.85 13.44
CA ASP A 114 -0.37 -17.74 12.45
C ASP A 114 0.72 -17.00 11.63
N PRO A 115 1.72 -17.71 11.09
CA PRO A 115 2.86 -17.09 10.42
C PRO A 115 2.46 -16.17 9.26
N ILE A 116 1.38 -16.50 8.54
CA ILE A 116 0.88 -15.70 7.42
C ILE A 116 0.25 -14.41 7.95
N ALA A 117 -0.65 -14.50 8.90
CA ALA A 117 -1.31 -13.36 9.52
C ALA A 117 -0.30 -12.39 10.17
N PHE A 118 0.72 -12.96 10.84
CA PHE A 118 1.85 -12.16 11.39
C PHE A 118 2.55 -11.37 10.28
N LYS A 119 2.93 -12.04 9.20
CA LYS A 119 3.66 -11.46 8.07
C LYS A 119 2.87 -10.32 7.41
N ARG A 120 1.55 -10.51 7.18
CA ARG A 120 0.67 -9.47 6.62
C ARG A 120 0.54 -8.27 7.56
N CYS A 121 0.38 -8.52 8.85
CA CYS A 121 0.25 -7.47 9.85
C CYS A 121 1.54 -6.64 9.97
N ASP A 122 2.69 -7.29 10.06
CA ASP A 122 4.02 -6.63 10.11
C ASP A 122 4.27 -5.78 8.86
N TYR A 123 3.92 -6.32 7.67
CA TYR A 123 3.99 -5.56 6.42
C TYR A 123 3.14 -4.28 6.48
N VAL A 124 1.87 -4.37 6.89
CA VAL A 124 0.97 -3.21 6.94
C VAL A 124 1.48 -2.13 7.89
N ILE A 125 2.01 -2.52 9.06
CA ILE A 125 2.62 -1.58 10.02
C ILE A 125 3.81 -0.86 9.38
N LYS A 126 4.71 -1.60 8.75
CA LYS A 126 5.90 -1.06 8.07
C LYS A 126 5.51 -0.14 6.91
N GLU A 127 4.51 -0.53 6.12
CA GLU A 127 4.05 0.26 4.98
C GLU A 127 3.41 1.58 5.40
N ASN A 128 2.58 1.58 6.43
CA ASN A 128 2.03 2.82 7.01
C ASN A 128 3.11 3.80 7.47
N ARG A 129 4.21 3.30 8.05
CA ARG A 129 5.36 4.13 8.41
C ARG A 129 6.06 4.65 7.16
N ARG A 130 6.31 3.78 6.18
CA ARG A 130 7.00 4.11 4.92
C ARG A 130 6.28 5.21 4.12
N VAL A 131 4.94 5.19 4.09
CA VAL A 131 4.17 6.28 3.46
C VAL A 131 4.47 7.64 4.09
N ASN A 132 4.56 7.73 5.41
CA ASN A 132 4.90 8.99 6.08
C ASN A 132 6.34 9.41 5.82
N GLU A 133 7.29 8.49 5.83
CA GLU A 133 8.69 8.73 5.48
C GLU A 133 8.82 9.20 4.01
N ALA A 134 8.07 8.60 3.10
CA ALA A 134 8.04 9.01 1.68
C ALA A 134 7.51 10.44 1.49
N CYS A 135 6.46 10.82 2.24
CA CYS A 135 5.97 12.20 2.23
C CYS A 135 7.01 13.18 2.78
N GLN A 136 7.75 12.80 3.84
CA GLN A 136 8.83 13.63 4.38
C GLN A 136 9.98 13.77 3.37
N ALA A 137 10.35 12.70 2.68
CA ALA A 137 11.37 12.74 1.64
C ALA A 137 10.97 13.68 0.48
N LEU A 138 9.72 13.61 0.00
CA LEU A 138 9.21 14.53 -1.02
C LEU A 138 9.23 15.98 -0.54
N ASN A 139 8.82 16.26 0.69
CA ASN A 139 8.84 17.61 1.26
C ASN A 139 10.25 18.17 1.44
N ALA A 140 11.23 17.30 1.70
CA ALA A 140 12.66 17.64 1.75
C ALA A 140 13.33 17.68 0.36
N ASN A 141 12.61 17.33 -0.70
CA ASN A 141 13.15 17.14 -2.06
C ASN A 141 14.27 16.09 -2.11
N ASP A 142 14.21 15.09 -1.24
CA ASP A 142 15.14 13.96 -1.20
C ASP A 142 14.59 12.80 -2.06
N LEU A 143 14.81 12.91 -3.36
CA LEU A 143 14.35 11.91 -4.33
C LEU A 143 15.11 10.58 -4.21
N GLN A 144 16.34 10.58 -3.68
CA GLN A 144 17.10 9.35 -3.45
C GLN A 144 16.46 8.52 -2.32
N LEU A 145 16.14 9.17 -1.19
CA LEU A 145 15.42 8.51 -0.11
C LEU A 145 14.03 8.05 -0.58
N PHE A 146 13.31 8.90 -1.33
CA PHE A 146 12.00 8.54 -1.88
C PHE A 146 12.08 7.29 -2.76
N GLY A 147 13.04 7.21 -3.67
CA GLY A 147 13.28 6.03 -4.53
C GLY A 147 13.63 4.78 -3.71
N ALA A 148 14.50 4.91 -2.69
CA ALA A 148 14.83 3.80 -1.79
C ALA A 148 13.59 3.27 -1.04
N LEU A 149 12.68 4.15 -0.61
CA LEU A 149 11.43 3.76 0.05
C LEU A 149 10.47 3.04 -0.91
N ILE A 150 10.41 3.44 -2.19
CA ILE A 150 9.64 2.73 -3.22
C ILE A 150 10.18 1.32 -3.44
N TYR A 151 11.49 1.12 -3.51
CA TYR A 151 12.08 -0.22 -3.59
C TYR A 151 11.76 -1.08 -2.37
N GLN A 152 11.81 -0.52 -1.16
CA GLN A 152 11.43 -1.23 0.07
C GLN A 152 9.93 -1.61 0.06
N SER A 153 9.06 -0.75 -0.48
CA SER A 153 7.63 -1.06 -0.65
C SER A 153 7.46 -2.25 -1.59
N HIS A 154 8.16 -2.27 -2.73
CA HIS A 154 8.13 -3.39 -3.65
C HIS A 154 8.59 -4.71 -2.99
N GLU A 155 9.70 -4.69 -2.25
CA GLU A 155 10.16 -5.88 -1.51
C GLU A 155 9.09 -6.41 -0.56
N GLY A 156 8.45 -5.51 0.19
CA GLY A 156 7.35 -5.88 1.08
C GLY A 156 6.14 -6.45 0.32
N LEU A 157 5.77 -5.85 -0.82
CA LEU A 157 4.71 -6.37 -1.69
C LEU A 157 5.04 -7.75 -2.26
N ALA A 158 6.30 -7.96 -2.67
CA ALA A 158 6.73 -9.23 -3.26
C ALA A 158 6.86 -10.35 -2.23
N HIS A 159 7.45 -10.07 -1.07
CA HIS A 159 7.86 -11.11 -0.12
C HIS A 159 6.99 -11.19 1.12
N ASP A 160 6.44 -10.06 1.62
CA ASP A 160 5.68 -10.02 2.87
C ASP A 160 4.17 -10.00 2.65
N TYR A 161 3.71 -9.34 1.59
CA TYR A 161 2.30 -9.30 1.22
C TYR A 161 1.94 -10.29 0.11
N GLU A 162 2.95 -10.71 -0.68
CA GLU A 162 2.88 -11.73 -1.74
C GLU A 162 1.81 -11.39 -2.80
N VAL A 163 1.89 -10.17 -3.34
CA VAL A 163 1.01 -9.66 -4.40
C VAL A 163 1.77 -9.23 -5.65
N SER A 164 3.08 -9.50 -5.73
CA SER A 164 3.88 -9.29 -6.93
C SER A 164 3.90 -10.54 -7.81
N CYS A 165 4.49 -10.42 -9.00
CA CYS A 165 4.72 -11.53 -9.94
C CYS A 165 6.14 -11.46 -10.50
N GLY A 166 6.55 -12.55 -11.19
CA GLY A 166 7.89 -12.67 -11.75
C GLY A 166 8.26 -11.52 -12.69
N GLU A 167 7.32 -11.09 -13.51
CA GLU A 167 7.51 -10.00 -14.47
C GLU A 167 7.74 -8.65 -13.79
N LEU A 168 6.97 -8.36 -12.74
CA LEU A 168 7.15 -7.13 -11.94
C LEU A 168 8.49 -7.16 -11.20
N ASN A 169 8.84 -8.29 -10.58
CA ASN A 169 10.12 -8.45 -9.89
C ASN A 169 11.29 -8.27 -10.87
N PHE A 170 11.19 -8.85 -12.08
CA PHE A 170 12.20 -8.68 -13.12
C PHE A 170 12.36 -7.20 -13.53
N LEU A 171 11.26 -6.47 -13.72
CA LEU A 171 11.32 -5.06 -14.06
C LEU A 171 12.01 -4.24 -12.97
N VAL A 172 11.65 -4.46 -11.70
CA VAL A 172 12.28 -3.77 -10.57
C VAL A 172 13.75 -4.14 -10.43
N ASP A 173 14.12 -5.40 -10.61
CA ASP A 173 15.53 -5.83 -10.59
C ASP A 173 16.34 -5.22 -11.73
N ALA A 174 15.72 -5.01 -12.90
CA ALA A 174 16.37 -4.33 -14.02
C ALA A 174 16.63 -2.85 -13.70
N THR A 175 15.69 -2.15 -13.06
CA THR A 175 15.89 -0.75 -12.68
C THR A 175 17.02 -0.58 -11.66
N ARG A 176 17.19 -1.50 -10.71
CA ARG A 176 18.28 -1.47 -9.72
C ARG A 176 19.69 -1.58 -10.32
N LYS A 177 19.80 -2.13 -11.53
CA LYS A 177 21.06 -2.32 -12.23
C LYS A 177 21.41 -1.14 -13.16
N SER A 178 20.52 -0.16 -13.24
CA SER A 178 20.71 1.01 -14.10
C SER A 178 21.25 2.16 -13.27
N ASP A 179 22.32 2.79 -13.75
CA ASP A 179 22.91 3.99 -13.15
C ASP A 179 22.04 5.26 -13.36
N HIS A 180 20.95 5.13 -14.11
CA HIS A 180 20.08 6.24 -14.51
C HIS A 180 18.67 6.17 -13.90
N ILE A 181 18.43 5.21 -13.03
CA ILE A 181 17.13 5.01 -12.39
C ILE A 181 17.30 4.96 -10.88
#